data_3851b25c64f8f533dc76a500f17ae86d
#
_entry.id   3851b25c64f8f533dc76a500f17ae86d
#
_cell.length_a   1.000
_cell.length_b   1.000
_cell.length_c   1.000
_cell.angle_alpha   90.00
_cell.angle_beta   90.00
_cell.angle_gamma   90.00
#
_symmetry.space_group_name_H-M   'P 1'
#
loop_
_entity.id
_entity.type
_entity.pdbx_description
1 polymer ?
#
loop_
_entity_poly.entity_id
_entity_poly.type
_entity_poly.pdbx_seq_one_letter_code
_entity_poly.pdbx_strand_id
1 'polypeptide(L)'
;MFLSNRLMHLRYLLLVAVCVAVPALSQNICRISHREGFSNCSILSLAQDADGYVWAGSCDGLNLWDGHYARNFRLSGNLVQEIVATDDGYLWVRTNYGVDRVDARARTAELHAYFPRVYQYTARSRDEAFFLYKGRLYGYVASESRFEPLCGVDADDVLRICLDPDGVLW
;
A
#
# COMPACT_ATOMS: atom_id res chain seq x y z
N MET A 1 40.51 -27.13 42.56
CA MET A 1 40.94 -26.96 41.16
C MET A 1 40.03 -27.66 40.17
N PHE A 2 39.38 -28.77 40.51
CA PHE A 2 38.49 -29.52 39.56
C PHE A 2 37.10 -28.94 39.35
N LEU A 3 36.52 -28.17 40.28
CA LEU A 3 35.19 -27.57 40.13
C LEU A 3 35.19 -26.37 39.16
N SER A 4 36.27 -25.63 39.08
CA SER A 4 36.39 -24.47 38.19
C SER A 4 36.37 -24.86 36.70
N ASN A 5 37.01 -26.00 36.38
CA ASN A 5 37.03 -26.48 34.99
C ASN A 5 35.65 -26.99 34.50
N ARG A 6 34.87 -27.64 35.37
CA ARG A 6 33.53 -28.11 35.02
C ARG A 6 32.56 -26.95 34.77
N LEU A 7 32.64 -25.89 35.55
CA LEU A 7 31.84 -24.66 35.35
C LEU A 7 32.22 -23.96 34.06
N MET A 8 33.48 -23.97 33.68
CA MET A 8 33.95 -23.38 32.43
C MET A 8 33.45 -24.17 31.22
N HIS A 9 33.52 -25.50 31.25
CA HIS A 9 32.97 -26.37 30.19
C HIS A 9 31.44 -26.23 30.06
N LEU A 10 30.73 -26.11 31.18
CA LEU A 10 29.28 -25.89 31.16
C LEU A 10 28.90 -24.55 30.53
N ARG A 11 29.68 -23.48 30.78
CA ARG A 11 29.49 -22.17 30.14
C ARG A 11 29.78 -22.19 28.64
N TYR A 12 30.81 -22.92 28.21
CA TYR A 12 31.09 -23.13 26.79
C TYR A 12 29.99 -23.93 26.08
N LEU A 13 29.48 -24.97 26.71
CA LEU A 13 28.39 -25.80 26.19
C LEU A 13 27.10 -24.96 26.07
N LEU A 14 26.80 -24.08 27.04
CA LEU A 14 25.66 -23.18 27.00
C LEU A 14 25.81 -22.11 25.90
N LEU A 15 27.02 -21.57 25.71
CA LEU A 15 27.32 -20.64 24.64
C LEU A 15 27.15 -21.26 23.25
N VAL A 16 27.68 -22.48 23.08
CA VAL A 16 27.54 -23.24 21.84
C VAL A 16 26.08 -23.61 21.59
N ALA A 17 25.33 -24.03 22.62
CA ALA A 17 23.89 -24.30 22.50
C ALA A 17 23.05 -23.07 22.13
N VAL A 18 23.39 -21.90 22.64
CA VAL A 18 22.74 -20.62 22.26
C VAL A 18 23.08 -20.26 20.82
N CYS A 19 24.32 -20.43 20.37
CA CYS A 19 24.72 -20.19 18.99
C CYS A 19 24.05 -21.15 17.98
N VAL A 20 23.76 -22.38 18.39
CA VAL A 20 23.10 -23.38 17.53
C VAL A 20 21.57 -23.23 17.58
N ALA A 21 21.03 -22.67 18.67
CA ALA A 21 19.60 -22.44 18.85
C ALA A 21 19.08 -21.12 18.25
N VAL A 22 19.96 -20.26 17.75
CA VAL A 22 19.51 -19.13 16.91
C VAL A 22 19.06 -19.76 15.58
N PRO A 23 17.75 -19.90 15.32
CA PRO A 23 17.32 -20.33 14.01
C PRO A 23 17.89 -19.27 13.06
N ALA A 24 18.69 -19.69 12.12
CA ALA A 24 18.99 -18.87 10.97
C ALA A 24 17.60 -18.48 10.43
N LEU A 25 17.18 -17.23 10.64
CA LEU A 25 16.03 -16.65 9.98
C LEU A 25 16.39 -16.64 8.49
N SER A 26 16.26 -17.81 7.88
CA SER A 26 16.36 -17.96 6.44
C SER A 26 15.20 -17.14 5.89
N GLN A 27 15.49 -15.92 5.47
CA GLN A 27 14.55 -15.16 4.69
C GLN A 27 14.41 -15.90 3.36
N ASN A 28 13.30 -16.60 3.20
CA ASN A 28 12.94 -17.18 1.92
C ASN A 28 12.58 -16.05 0.97
N ILE A 29 13.54 -15.65 0.16
CA ILE A 29 13.30 -14.69 -0.92
C ILE A 29 12.63 -15.46 -2.05
N CYS A 30 11.36 -15.16 -2.30
CA CYS A 30 10.60 -15.66 -3.42
C CYS A 30 10.47 -14.57 -4.49
N ARG A 31 10.79 -14.92 -5.72
CA ARG A 31 10.56 -14.04 -6.87
C ARG A 31 9.18 -14.31 -7.44
N ILE A 32 8.33 -13.29 -7.44
CA ILE A 32 7.00 -13.32 -8.02
C ILE A 32 7.04 -12.68 -9.41
N SER A 33 6.37 -13.26 -10.39
CA SER A 33 6.45 -12.85 -11.80
C SER A 33 5.13 -13.09 -12.55
N HIS A 34 5.16 -13.05 -13.86
CA HIS A 34 4.04 -13.45 -14.72
C HIS A 34 3.59 -14.91 -14.54
N ARG A 35 4.47 -15.79 -14.04
CA ARG A 35 4.11 -17.20 -13.79
C ARG A 35 3.07 -17.33 -12.69
N GLU A 36 3.13 -16.42 -11.73
CA GLU A 36 2.19 -16.34 -10.62
C GLU A 36 0.97 -15.46 -10.96
N GLY A 37 0.83 -15.03 -12.23
CA GLY A 37 -0.36 -14.34 -12.73
C GLY A 37 -0.28 -12.82 -12.75
N PHE A 38 0.87 -12.20 -12.43
CA PHE A 38 1.00 -10.74 -12.51
C PHE A 38 0.87 -10.23 -13.96
N SER A 39 0.10 -9.16 -14.15
CA SER A 39 -0.09 -8.52 -15.46
C SER A 39 1.20 -7.92 -15.99
N ASN A 40 2.01 -7.35 -15.10
CA ASN A 40 3.30 -6.77 -15.42
C ASN A 40 4.25 -6.89 -14.22
N CYS A 41 5.55 -7.09 -14.49
CA CYS A 41 6.57 -7.20 -13.45
C CYS A 41 7.16 -5.85 -13.01
N SER A 42 6.81 -4.75 -13.69
CA SER A 42 7.18 -3.40 -13.27
C SER A 42 6.18 -2.90 -12.23
N ILE A 43 6.44 -3.23 -10.96
CA ILE A 43 5.61 -2.82 -9.84
C ILE A 43 6.03 -1.42 -9.41
N LEU A 44 5.06 -0.51 -9.31
CA LEU A 44 5.24 0.89 -8.95
C LEU A 44 4.76 1.19 -7.53
N SER A 45 3.79 0.44 -7.03
CA SER A 45 3.22 0.64 -5.69
C SER A 45 2.75 -0.67 -5.10
N LEU A 46 2.78 -0.74 -3.76
CA LEU A 46 2.29 -1.87 -2.98
C LEU A 46 1.45 -1.34 -1.83
N ALA A 47 0.37 -2.04 -1.53
CA ALA A 47 -0.43 -1.83 -0.32
C ALA A 47 -0.93 -3.17 0.21
N GLN A 48 -1.21 -3.24 1.50
CA GLN A 48 -1.87 -4.38 2.12
C GLN A 48 -3.25 -3.95 2.59
N ASP A 49 -4.27 -4.73 2.28
CA ASP A 49 -5.62 -4.47 2.76
C ASP A 49 -5.83 -5.01 4.20
N ALA A 50 -6.99 -4.69 4.78
CA ALA A 50 -7.34 -5.10 6.14
C ALA A 50 -7.47 -6.63 6.30
N ASP A 51 -7.69 -7.37 5.22
CA ASP A 51 -7.77 -8.82 5.21
C ASP A 51 -6.40 -9.50 5.00
N GLY A 52 -5.33 -8.69 4.84
CA GLY A 52 -3.94 -9.14 4.71
C GLY A 52 -3.50 -9.47 3.28
N TYR A 53 -4.34 -9.28 2.27
CA TYR A 53 -3.95 -9.44 0.87
C TYR A 53 -3.07 -8.29 0.41
N VAL A 54 -2.13 -8.60 -0.49
CA VAL A 54 -1.22 -7.59 -1.05
C VAL A 54 -1.73 -7.12 -2.41
N TRP A 55 -1.91 -5.83 -2.54
CA TRP A 55 -2.26 -5.17 -3.78
C TRP A 55 -1.02 -4.54 -4.40
N ALA A 56 -0.81 -4.82 -5.67
CA ALA A 56 0.35 -4.35 -6.42
C ALA A 56 -0.09 -3.56 -7.65
N GLY A 57 0.27 -2.30 -7.67
CA GLY A 57 0.11 -1.42 -8.83
C GLY A 57 1.27 -1.61 -9.79
N SER A 58 0.95 -1.84 -11.05
CA SER A 58 1.94 -2.09 -12.08
C SER A 58 1.78 -1.15 -13.29
N CYS A 59 2.67 -1.27 -14.26
CA CYS A 59 2.53 -0.60 -15.54
C CYS A 59 1.36 -1.12 -16.39
N ASP A 60 0.71 -2.19 -15.99
CA ASP A 60 -0.42 -2.79 -16.70
C ASP A 60 -1.50 -3.29 -15.75
N GLY A 61 -2.03 -2.38 -14.93
CA GLY A 61 -3.17 -2.60 -14.06
C GLY A 61 -2.83 -2.88 -12.60
N LEU A 62 -3.88 -3.15 -11.85
CA LEU A 62 -3.85 -3.48 -10.43
C LEU A 62 -3.87 -4.99 -10.26
N ASN A 63 -3.04 -5.51 -9.38
CA ASN A 63 -2.94 -6.94 -9.10
C ASN A 63 -3.21 -7.20 -7.62
N LEU A 64 -4.05 -8.18 -7.32
CA LEU A 64 -4.26 -8.72 -5.98
C LEU A 64 -3.47 -10.01 -5.84
N TRP A 65 -2.55 -10.06 -4.88
CA TRP A 65 -1.77 -11.24 -4.53
C TRP A 65 -2.33 -11.91 -3.28
N ASP A 66 -2.70 -13.18 -3.39
CA ASP A 66 -3.29 -13.99 -2.31
C ASP A 66 -2.27 -14.92 -1.60
N GLY A 67 -0.98 -14.76 -1.92
CA GLY A 67 0.08 -15.63 -1.45
C GLY A 67 0.49 -16.73 -2.43
N HIS A 68 -0.35 -17.02 -3.44
CA HIS A 68 -0.12 -18.10 -4.41
C HIS A 68 -0.28 -17.65 -5.85
N TYR A 69 -1.30 -16.81 -6.13
CA TYR A 69 -1.62 -16.37 -7.46
C TYR A 69 -2.11 -14.91 -7.48
N ALA A 70 -1.75 -14.19 -8.53
CA ALA A 70 -2.20 -12.82 -8.72
C ALA A 70 -3.44 -12.76 -9.61
N ARG A 71 -4.44 -11.96 -9.19
CA ARG A 71 -5.61 -11.62 -9.99
C ARG A 71 -5.49 -10.18 -10.47
N ASN A 72 -5.76 -9.97 -11.74
CA ASN A 72 -5.63 -8.67 -12.39
C ASN A 72 -6.97 -7.94 -12.41
N PHE A 73 -6.94 -6.64 -12.14
CA PHE A 73 -8.08 -5.75 -12.18
C PHE A 73 -7.84 -4.63 -13.17
N ARG A 74 -8.82 -4.40 -14.03
CA ARG A 74 -8.82 -3.24 -14.92
C ARG A 74 -9.47 -2.08 -14.21
N LEU A 75 -8.76 -0.95 -14.23
CA LEU A 75 -9.22 0.33 -13.74
C LEU A 75 -9.43 1.29 -14.91
N SER A 76 -9.72 2.55 -14.61
CA SER A 76 -9.83 3.60 -15.62
C SER A 76 -8.55 3.80 -16.43
N GLY A 77 -7.40 3.59 -15.78
CA GLY A 77 -6.08 3.60 -16.39
C GLY A 77 -5.30 2.32 -16.09
N ASN A 78 -4.37 1.98 -16.96
CA ASN A 78 -3.55 0.79 -16.81
C ASN A 78 -2.24 1.06 -16.02
N LEU A 79 -1.73 2.28 -16.02
CA LEU A 79 -0.54 2.64 -15.24
C LEU A 79 -0.95 2.99 -13.80
N VAL A 80 -0.80 2.03 -12.88
CA VAL A 80 -1.13 2.20 -11.46
C VAL A 80 0.10 2.69 -10.71
N GLN A 81 0.09 3.97 -10.35
CA GLN A 81 1.25 4.67 -9.79
C GLN A 81 1.31 4.62 -8.26
N GLU A 82 0.15 4.59 -7.61
CA GLU A 82 0.06 4.65 -6.16
C GLU A 82 -1.23 4.01 -5.66
N ILE A 83 -1.16 3.35 -4.51
CA ILE A 83 -2.30 2.72 -3.85
C ILE A 83 -2.30 3.16 -2.39
N VAL A 84 -3.44 3.65 -1.90
CA VAL A 84 -3.69 3.88 -0.48
C VAL A 84 -4.78 2.92 -0.03
N ALA A 85 -4.43 1.99 0.83
CA ALA A 85 -5.40 1.10 1.49
C ALA A 85 -5.96 1.80 2.73
N THR A 86 -7.26 1.65 2.94
CA THR A 86 -7.96 2.23 4.09
C THR A 86 -8.46 1.12 5.03
N ASP A 87 -8.60 1.44 6.31
CA ASP A 87 -8.97 0.46 7.35
C ASP A 87 -10.41 -0.06 7.18
N ASP A 88 -11.26 0.65 6.46
CA ASP A 88 -12.64 0.26 6.17
C ASP A 88 -12.78 -0.69 4.95
N GLY A 89 -11.64 -1.11 4.38
CA GLY A 89 -11.59 -2.12 3.32
C GLY A 89 -11.69 -1.57 1.90
N TYR A 90 -11.39 -0.30 1.70
CA TYR A 90 -11.29 0.31 0.38
C TYR A 90 -9.86 0.61 -0.01
N LEU A 91 -9.64 0.72 -1.32
CA LEU A 91 -8.39 1.18 -1.90
C LEU A 91 -8.69 2.41 -2.74
N TRP A 92 -7.89 3.43 -2.54
CA TRP A 92 -7.81 4.55 -3.46
C TRP A 92 -6.59 4.35 -4.35
N VAL A 93 -6.79 4.33 -5.65
CA VAL A 93 -5.78 3.94 -6.63
C VAL A 93 -5.57 5.04 -7.63
N ARG A 94 -4.35 5.60 -7.67
CA ARG A 94 -3.97 6.61 -8.65
C ARG A 94 -3.47 5.95 -9.93
N THR A 95 -4.11 6.29 -11.02
CA THR A 95 -3.75 5.84 -12.36
C THR A 95 -3.26 7.00 -13.23
N ASN A 96 -2.85 6.72 -14.45
CA ASN A 96 -2.50 7.75 -15.44
C ASN A 96 -3.72 8.56 -15.93
N TYR A 97 -4.95 8.15 -15.63
CA TYR A 97 -6.18 8.88 -15.98
C TYR A 97 -6.85 9.58 -14.80
N GLY A 98 -6.52 9.21 -13.58
CA GLY A 98 -7.13 9.81 -12.39
C GLY A 98 -7.03 8.93 -11.16
N VAL A 99 -8.07 8.95 -10.36
CA VAL A 99 -8.18 8.16 -9.13
C VAL A 99 -9.40 7.27 -9.20
N ASP A 100 -9.19 5.98 -8.97
CA ASP A 100 -10.24 4.99 -8.82
C ASP A 100 -10.38 4.60 -7.35
N ARG A 101 -11.61 4.34 -6.91
CA ARG A 101 -11.89 3.70 -5.62
C ARG A 101 -12.31 2.25 -5.86
N VAL A 102 -11.67 1.34 -5.16
CA VAL A 102 -11.89 -0.11 -5.27
C VAL A 102 -12.37 -0.64 -3.94
N ASP A 103 -13.47 -1.37 -3.93
CA ASP A 103 -13.86 -2.21 -2.80
C ASP A 103 -12.97 -3.46 -2.81
N ALA A 104 -12.09 -3.59 -1.80
CA ALA A 104 -11.12 -4.68 -1.72
C ALA A 104 -11.81 -6.04 -1.50
N ARG A 105 -12.94 -6.07 -0.79
CA ARG A 105 -13.69 -7.30 -0.49
C ARG A 105 -14.58 -7.73 -1.65
N ALA A 106 -15.35 -6.80 -2.19
CA ALA A 106 -16.16 -7.04 -3.37
C ALA A 106 -15.31 -7.22 -4.65
N ARG A 107 -14.05 -6.72 -4.61
CA ARG A 107 -13.11 -6.76 -5.73
C ARG A 107 -13.62 -6.05 -6.97
N THR A 108 -14.23 -4.90 -6.76
CA THR A 108 -14.84 -4.08 -7.80
C THR A 108 -14.39 -2.63 -7.70
N ALA A 109 -14.17 -1.99 -8.84
CA ALA A 109 -14.00 -0.54 -8.90
C ALA A 109 -15.38 0.12 -8.83
N GLU A 110 -15.56 1.05 -7.87
CA GLU A 110 -16.85 1.71 -7.62
C GLU A 110 -16.89 3.14 -8.14
N LEU A 111 -15.75 3.81 -8.14
CA LEU A 111 -15.66 5.22 -8.49
C LEU A 111 -14.49 5.43 -9.42
N HIS A 112 -14.69 6.33 -10.37
CA HIS A 112 -13.60 6.88 -11.17
C HIS A 112 -13.71 8.39 -11.23
N ALA A 113 -12.66 9.07 -10.79
CA ALA A 113 -12.53 10.51 -10.91
C ALA A 113 -11.39 10.87 -11.88
N TYR A 114 -11.75 11.52 -12.97
CA TYR A 114 -10.79 11.91 -14.00
C TYR A 114 -9.95 13.12 -13.58
N PHE A 115 -8.66 12.87 -13.38
CA PHE A 115 -7.65 13.90 -13.12
C PHE A 115 -6.39 13.57 -13.91
N PRO A 116 -6.11 14.27 -14.99
CA PRO A 116 -5.01 13.91 -15.90
C PRO A 116 -3.61 14.07 -15.29
N ARG A 117 -3.50 14.77 -14.17
CA ARG A 117 -2.25 14.97 -13.43
C ARG A 117 -2.55 15.17 -11.94
N VAL A 118 -2.77 14.10 -11.23
CA VAL A 118 -2.81 14.12 -9.76
C VAL A 118 -1.37 14.03 -9.27
N TYR A 119 -0.89 15.07 -8.57
CA TYR A 119 0.47 15.07 -8.03
C TYR A 119 0.55 14.33 -6.70
N GLN A 120 -0.40 14.58 -5.80
CA GLN A 120 -0.45 13.98 -4.48
C GLN A 120 -1.89 13.65 -4.11
N TYR A 121 -2.08 12.57 -3.35
CA TYR A 121 -3.36 12.25 -2.75
C TYR A 121 -3.17 11.50 -1.45
N THR A 122 -4.20 11.51 -0.60
CA THR A 122 -4.27 10.76 0.64
C THR A 122 -5.72 10.37 0.90
N ALA A 123 -5.94 9.27 1.61
CA ALA A 123 -7.27 8.82 1.97
C ALA A 123 -7.22 8.08 3.31
N ARG A 124 -8.31 8.15 4.09
CA ARG A 124 -8.47 7.44 5.35
C ARG A 124 -9.61 6.43 5.30
N SER A 125 -10.62 6.69 4.51
CA SER A 125 -11.79 5.84 4.40
C SER A 125 -12.37 5.85 2.98
N ARG A 126 -13.44 5.09 2.80
CA ARG A 126 -14.27 5.13 1.59
C ARG A 126 -14.71 6.54 1.21
N ASP A 127 -15.09 7.32 2.20
CA ASP A 127 -15.76 8.60 2.01
C ASP A 127 -14.87 9.80 2.36
N GLU A 128 -13.63 9.57 2.75
CA GLU A 128 -12.67 10.61 3.09
C GLU A 128 -11.37 10.45 2.33
N ALA A 129 -11.22 11.28 1.30
CA ALA A 129 -10.04 11.33 0.46
C ALA A 129 -9.78 12.77 0.00
N PHE A 130 -8.51 13.11 -0.12
CA PHE A 130 -8.04 14.42 -0.56
C PHE A 130 -6.98 14.26 -1.62
N PHE A 131 -6.92 15.20 -2.56
CA PHE A 131 -5.83 15.26 -3.51
C PHE A 131 -5.50 16.67 -3.96
N LEU A 132 -4.25 16.82 -4.33
CA LEU A 132 -3.70 18.05 -4.85
C LEU A 132 -3.66 18.00 -6.38
N TYR A 133 -4.29 18.97 -7.00
CA TYR A 133 -4.29 19.12 -8.45
C TYR A 133 -4.10 20.58 -8.85
N LYS A 134 -3.04 20.87 -9.60
CA LYS A 134 -2.71 22.22 -10.08
C LYS A 134 -2.74 23.28 -8.97
N GLY A 135 -2.04 23.03 -7.86
CA GLY A 135 -1.97 23.96 -6.74
C GLY A 135 -3.29 24.15 -5.95
N ARG A 136 -4.29 23.30 -6.19
CA ARG A 136 -5.57 23.35 -5.47
C ARG A 136 -5.81 22.02 -4.75
N LEU A 137 -6.30 22.12 -3.53
CA LEU A 137 -6.71 21.00 -2.74
C LEU A 137 -8.20 20.67 -3.01
N TYR A 138 -8.46 19.37 -3.25
CA TYR A 138 -9.80 18.83 -3.46
C TYR A 138 -10.12 17.81 -2.38
N GLY A 139 -11.35 17.87 -1.86
CA GLY A 139 -11.91 16.85 -0.97
C GLY A 139 -12.98 16.03 -1.67
N TYR A 140 -13.11 14.76 -1.31
CA TYR A 140 -14.17 13.89 -1.78
C TYR A 140 -15.49 14.22 -1.07
N VAL A 141 -16.55 14.41 -1.85
CA VAL A 141 -17.91 14.64 -1.36
C VAL A 141 -18.72 13.36 -1.63
N ALA A 142 -18.92 12.56 -0.59
CA ALA A 142 -19.52 11.23 -0.70
C ALA A 142 -20.97 11.27 -1.22
N SER A 143 -21.77 12.25 -0.79
CA SER A 143 -23.16 12.43 -1.22
C SER A 143 -23.32 12.66 -2.73
N GLU A 144 -22.28 13.19 -3.38
CA GLU A 144 -22.29 13.56 -4.79
C GLU A 144 -21.36 12.67 -5.63
N SER A 145 -20.62 11.76 -4.96
CA SER A 145 -19.64 10.88 -5.58
C SER A 145 -18.64 11.61 -6.47
N ARG A 146 -18.24 12.82 -6.05
CA ARG A 146 -17.30 13.67 -6.79
C ARG A 146 -16.32 14.37 -5.85
N PHE A 147 -15.27 14.91 -6.46
CA PHE A 147 -14.31 15.75 -5.76
C PHE A 147 -14.59 17.21 -6.01
N GLU A 148 -14.53 18.00 -4.95
CA GLU A 148 -14.71 19.43 -5.01
C GLU A 148 -13.49 20.19 -4.47
N PRO A 149 -13.17 21.37 -5.04
CA PRO A 149 -12.10 22.19 -4.52
C PRO A 149 -12.47 22.71 -3.12
N LEU A 150 -11.53 22.57 -2.18
CA LEU A 150 -11.66 23.15 -0.85
C LEU A 150 -11.36 24.65 -0.92
N CYS A 151 -12.38 25.47 -0.60
CA CYS A 151 -12.28 26.90 -0.63
C CYS A 151 -11.33 27.44 0.45
N GLY A 152 -10.52 28.45 0.10
CA GLY A 152 -9.66 29.15 1.07
C GLY A 152 -8.34 28.45 1.39
N VAL A 153 -8.03 27.35 0.71
CA VAL A 153 -6.73 26.69 0.80
C VAL A 153 -5.91 27.01 -0.44
N ASP A 154 -4.85 27.80 -0.26
CA ASP A 154 -3.84 28.03 -1.27
C ASP A 154 -2.77 26.92 -1.12
N ALA A 155 -2.60 26.14 -2.14
CA ALA A 155 -1.73 24.96 -2.14
C ALA A 155 -0.62 25.05 -3.21
N ASP A 156 -0.35 26.23 -3.74
CA ASP A 156 0.64 26.41 -4.82
C ASP A 156 2.05 25.95 -4.39
N ASP A 157 2.41 26.14 -3.11
CA ASP A 157 3.69 25.74 -2.54
C ASP A 157 3.66 24.37 -1.83
N VAL A 158 2.51 23.66 -1.87
CA VAL A 158 2.38 22.36 -1.21
C VAL A 158 3.03 21.28 -2.05
N LEU A 159 4.03 20.63 -1.46
CA LEU A 159 4.77 19.52 -2.09
C LEU A 159 4.18 18.15 -1.77
N ARG A 160 3.54 18.02 -0.61
CA ARG A 160 2.98 16.75 -0.14
C ARG A 160 1.80 16.97 0.78
N ILE A 161 0.82 16.08 0.69
CA ILE A 161 -0.31 16.01 1.63
C ILE A 161 -0.30 14.66 2.34
N CYS A 162 -0.69 14.66 3.60
CA CYS A 162 -0.81 13.46 4.42
C CYS A 162 -1.99 13.63 5.38
N LEU A 163 -2.79 12.59 5.52
CA LEU A 163 -3.88 12.55 6.50
C LEU A 163 -3.44 11.69 7.68
N ASP A 164 -3.51 12.22 8.88
CA ASP A 164 -3.19 11.46 10.08
C ASP A 164 -4.37 10.60 10.57
N PRO A 165 -4.18 9.69 11.55
CA PRO A 165 -5.25 8.86 12.09
C PRO A 165 -6.38 9.67 12.74
N ASP A 166 -6.10 10.89 13.22
CA ASP A 166 -7.09 11.76 13.86
C ASP A 166 -7.90 12.57 12.82
N GLY A 167 -7.58 12.46 11.54
CA GLY A 167 -8.27 13.12 10.44
C GLY A 167 -7.77 14.54 10.18
N VAL A 168 -6.59 14.90 10.66
CA VAL A 168 -5.96 16.18 10.34
C VAL A 168 -5.15 16.06 9.06
N LEU A 169 -5.39 16.95 8.12
CA LEU A 169 -4.65 17.05 6.87
C LEU A 169 -3.43 17.96 7.06
N TRP A 170 -2.28 17.40 6.76
CA TRP A 170 -0.96 18.06 6.83
C TRP A 170 -0.41 18.33 5.44
#